data_0581c71994f22f69370607205f7f7e49
#
_entry.id   0581c71994f22f69370607205f7f7e49
#
_cell.length_a   1.000
_cell.length_b   1.000
_cell.length_c   1.000
_cell.angle_alpha   90.00
_cell.angle_beta   90.00
_cell.angle_gamma   90.00
#
_symmetry.space_group_name_H-M   'P 1'
#
loop_
_entity.id
_entity.type
_entity.pdbx_description
1 polymer ?
#
loop_
_entity_poly.entity_id
_entity_poly.type
_entity_poly.pdbx_seq_one_letter_code
_entity_poly.pdbx_strand_id
1 'polypeptide(L)' 'MTINEYDRVLLKDGREGTVVSGTPDGPYSVDVGTTPATWDNIFVEQKQIKKVIR' A
#
# COMPACT_ATOMS: atom_id res chain seq x y z
N MET A 1 9.44 -9.95 2.18
CA MET A 1 9.12 -8.82 1.28
C MET A 1 9.56 -7.53 1.96
N THR A 2 10.36 -6.74 1.29
CA THR A 2 10.80 -5.45 1.82
C THR A 2 9.92 -4.35 1.23
N ILE A 3 9.28 -3.59 2.10
CA ILE A 3 8.38 -2.50 1.70
C ILE A 3 8.92 -1.21 2.28
N ASN A 4 9.21 -0.26 1.41
CA ASN A 4 9.76 1.04 1.79
C ASN A 4 8.70 2.13 1.64
N GLU A 5 8.91 3.24 2.34
CA GLU A 5 8.07 4.42 2.20
C GLU A 5 8.03 4.85 0.71
N TYR A 6 6.84 5.19 0.26
CA TYR A 6 6.55 5.61 -1.12
C TYR A 6 6.66 4.51 -2.18
N ASP A 7 6.83 3.24 -1.78
CA ASP A 7 6.73 2.14 -2.73
C ASP A 7 5.30 2.00 -3.24
N ARG A 8 5.17 1.67 -4.53
CA ARG A 8 3.89 1.28 -5.10
C ARG A 8 3.67 -0.19 -4.79
N VAL A 9 2.45 -0.53 -4.41
CA VAL A 9 2.11 -1.91 -4.06
C VAL A 9 0.81 -2.32 -4.74
N LEU A 10 0.70 -3.62 -5.02
CA LEU A 10 -0.53 -4.24 -5.46
C LEU A 10 -1.09 -5.04 -4.29
N LEU A 11 -2.32 -4.75 -3.92
CA LEU A 11 -3.02 -5.47 -2.86
C LEU A 11 -3.65 -6.74 -3.42
N LYS A 12 -3.91 -7.70 -2.53
CA LYS A 12 -4.48 -8.99 -2.95
C LYS A 12 -5.89 -8.87 -3.50
N ASP A 13 -6.60 -7.81 -3.17
CA ASP A 13 -7.93 -7.54 -3.71
C ASP A 13 -7.91 -6.86 -5.09
N GLY A 14 -6.72 -6.60 -5.63
CA GLY A 14 -6.55 -6.00 -6.95
C GLY A 14 -6.32 -4.50 -6.96
N ARG A 15 -6.45 -3.83 -5.83
CA ARG A 15 -6.19 -2.39 -5.76
C ARG A 15 -4.69 -2.12 -5.74
N GLU A 16 -4.31 -0.99 -6.32
CA GLU A 16 -2.94 -0.50 -6.26
C GLU A 16 -2.89 0.75 -5.40
N GLY A 17 -1.77 0.96 -4.71
CA GLY A 17 -1.60 2.13 -3.89
C GLY A 17 -0.15 2.47 -3.64
N THR A 18 0.06 3.57 -2.91
CA THR A 18 1.39 4.03 -2.53
C THR A 18 1.51 3.94 -1.01
N VAL A 19 2.56 3.28 -0.54
CA VAL A 19 2.84 3.18 0.89
C VAL A 19 3.31 4.54 1.39
N VAL A 20 2.60 5.07 2.38
CA VAL A 20 2.95 6.37 2.98
C VAL A 20 3.78 6.18 4.24
N SER A 21 3.45 5.16 5.04
CA SER A 21 4.17 4.85 6.26
C SER A 21 3.82 3.44 6.72
N GLY A 22 4.50 2.98 7.75
CA GLY A 22 4.23 1.68 8.34
C GLY A 22 5.51 0.92 8.66
N THR A 23 5.32 -0.23 9.31
CA THR A 23 6.42 -1.13 9.66
C THR A 23 6.01 -2.57 9.37
N PRO A 24 6.99 -3.49 9.23
CA PRO A 24 6.67 -4.90 8.97
C PRO A 24 5.81 -5.55 10.06
N ASP A 25 5.90 -5.06 11.29
CA ASP A 25 5.18 -5.64 12.42
C ASP A 25 3.83 -4.97 12.68
N GLY A 26 3.52 -3.94 11.93
CA GLY A 26 2.27 -3.19 12.07
C GLY A 26 1.60 -2.96 10.73
N PRO A 27 0.49 -2.24 10.74
CA PRO A 27 -0.17 -1.93 9.48
C PRO A 27 0.63 -0.91 8.69
N TYR A 28 0.50 -1.00 7.37
CA TYR A 28 0.98 0.02 6.45
C TYR A 28 -0.15 0.99 6.14
N SER A 29 0.16 2.27 6.11
CA SER A 29 -0.75 3.29 5.62
C SER A 29 -0.53 3.40 4.12
N VAL A 30 -1.59 3.16 3.35
CA VAL A 30 -1.51 3.09 1.89
C VAL A 30 -2.56 4.02 1.29
N ASP A 31 -2.12 4.89 0.39
CA ASP A 31 -3.02 5.72 -0.39
C ASP A 31 -3.40 4.94 -1.65
N VAL A 32 -4.67 4.62 -1.79
CA VAL A 32 -5.20 3.91 -2.96
C VAL A 32 -6.02 4.88 -3.81
N GLY A 33 -6.03 4.63 -5.12
CA GLY A 33 -6.75 5.46 -6.07
C GLY A 33 -5.87 5.89 -7.23
N THR A 34 -6.48 6.44 -8.28
CA THR A 34 -5.77 6.82 -9.50
C THR A 34 -5.59 8.32 -9.66
N THR A 35 -6.38 9.12 -8.94
CA THR A 35 -6.29 10.58 -8.99
C THR A 35 -6.44 11.13 -7.57
N PRO A 36 -5.96 12.37 -7.31
CA PRO A 36 -6.14 12.98 -5.99
C PRO A 36 -7.60 13.03 -5.52
N ALA A 37 -8.54 13.15 -6.44
CA ALA A 37 -9.96 13.18 -6.10
C ALA A 37 -10.50 11.83 -5.63
N THR A 38 -9.82 10.73 -5.98
CA THR A 38 -10.23 9.37 -5.63
C THR A 38 -9.31 8.72 -4.61
N TRP A 39 -8.27 9.41 -4.16
CA TRP A 39 -7.35 8.85 -3.17
C TRP A 39 -8.07 8.60 -1.85
N ASP A 40 -7.84 7.42 -1.32
CA ASP A 40 -8.36 7.01 -0.03
C ASP A 40 -7.22 6.38 0.76
N ASN A 41 -7.01 6.82 1.98
CA ASN A 41 -5.96 6.28 2.83
C ASN A 41 -6.53 5.12 3.65
N ILE A 42 -5.95 3.95 3.48
CA ILE A 42 -6.37 2.76 4.20
C ILE A 42 -5.17 2.14 4.92
N PHE A 43 -5.47 1.33 5.93
CA PHE A 43 -4.44 0.57 6.63
C PHE A 43 -4.54 -0.88 6.21
N VAL A 44 -3.40 -1.46 5.83
CA VAL A 44 -3.33 -2.87 5.42
C VAL A 44 -2.17 -3.54 6.12
N GLU A 45 -2.32 -4.82 6.40
CA GLU A 45 -1.22 -5.63 6.91
C GLU A 45 -0.37 -6.13 5.75
N GLN A 46 0.88 -6.49 6.02
CA GLN A 46 1.78 -6.98 4.98
C GLN A 46 1.19 -8.17 4.23
N LYS A 47 0.46 -9.05 4.92
CA LYS A 47 -0.16 -10.22 4.28
C LYS A 47 -1.20 -9.85 3.23
N GLN A 48 -1.71 -8.63 3.25
CA GLN A 48 -2.69 -8.14 2.27
C GLN A 48 -2.02 -7.55 1.03
N ILE A 49 -0.72 -7.38 1.07
CA ILE A 49 0.06 -6.85 -0.05
C ILE A 49 0.56 -8.03 -0.88
N LYS A 50 0.14 -8.06 -2.15
CA LYS A 50 0.53 -9.15 -3.05
C LYS A 50 1.96 -9.00 -3.52
N LYS A 51 2.35 -7.80 -3.90
CA LYS A 51 3.71 -7.51 -4.35
C LYS A 51 4.00 -6.02 -4.33
N VAL A 52 5.28 -5.69 -4.32
CA VAL A 52 5.77 -4.33 -4.53
C VAL A 52 5.99 -4.15 -6.03
N ILE A 53 5.44 -3.08 -6.58
CA ILE A 53 5.55 -2.77 -8.01
C ILE A 53 6.76 -1.86 -8.20
N ARG A 54 7.77 -2.36 -8.90
CA ARG A 54 8.98 -1.60 -9.18
C ARG A 54 9.35 -1.64 -10.64
#